data_3896b58d9dff41358e2993d1df5dddce
#
_entry.id   3896b58d9dff41358e2993d1df5dddce
#
_cell.length_a   1.000
_cell.length_b   1.000
_cell.length_c   1.000
_cell.angle_alpha   90.00
_cell.angle_beta   90.00
_cell.angle_gamma   90.00
#
_symmetry.space_group_name_H-M   'P 1'
#
loop_
_entity.id
_entity.type
_entity.pdbx_description
1 polymer ?
#
loop_
_entity_poly.entity_id
_entity_poly.type
_entity_poly.pdbx_seq_one_letter_code
_entity_poly.pdbx_strand_id
1 'polypeptide(L)'
;MSATTAATSANASEAPIVSLAHVTLAYGDVLALDGVSLDVRCGERLCVLGANGSGKSTLASVVCGLLAPDAGAVTLVGERVFANGAADFDAYRRARRKLGLVFQNPEDQIVTSMVEEDVAFGPENLGLPPERIEHLVRRELRRVAMERYAKADPARLSGGQRQRVTIAGALAMEPRVLVLDEPSSSLDVRGRRSVMRVVEKLRGVGCTVVHVTHFMDEALGADRVVVLDHGRVALAGTPQEVFSHAEEVRGLGLEEPFAGLLSARLRERGLDVAWTCDENALLSELARGTSGAAASPHAAAARTVGTVASPRRAAEATAAPRPAPAPMVRAEDVRFSYGRSRRRRRVPAAPQALDGVALDVPRGAHVALVGQTGSGKSTLLRLIAALDVPDQGRIEVDGISTADRRRRRRLHGRVGYVMQRPERQLFAETVAQDVAYGPTNLGLSPGEVEGRVRRALDLVGLTGKDDASPFQLSGGQQRLCALAGILAMGPGLLVLDEPTAGLDPQGRHNLRRILDGLNAAGTTLVEVTHAMEDAARADLVAVLDGGRVVLTGTPAEVFSAKNAERLHDMGLGIPRPLAFARALEDAGCARLGDPLTSEALADAIVREVGTKAGAPLGIASAADGRNE
;
A
#
# COMPACT_ATOMS: atom_id res chain seq x y z
N MET A 1 2.24 -29.37 -57.70
CA MET A 1 1.70 -30.43 -56.86
C MET A 1 2.27 -30.28 -55.46
N SER A 2 1.37 -30.23 -54.53
CA SER A 2 1.50 -30.33 -53.04
C SER A 2 2.28 -29.24 -52.32
N ALA A 3 1.52 -28.22 -51.89
CA ALA A 3 1.79 -27.39 -50.73
C ALA A 3 1.53 -28.21 -49.46
N THR A 4 2.55 -28.36 -48.63
CA THR A 4 2.40 -28.97 -47.31
C THR A 4 2.20 -27.85 -46.28
N THR A 5 0.99 -27.78 -45.82
CA THR A 5 0.52 -26.92 -44.72
C THR A 5 1.20 -27.34 -43.42
N ALA A 6 2.02 -26.46 -42.86
CA ALA A 6 2.49 -26.61 -41.48
C ALA A 6 1.32 -26.27 -40.52
N ALA A 7 0.72 -27.29 -39.98
CA ALA A 7 -0.28 -27.17 -38.96
C ALA A 7 0.38 -26.69 -37.64
N THR A 8 0.04 -25.51 -37.25
CA THR A 8 0.28 -24.98 -35.90
C THR A 8 -0.42 -25.93 -34.89
N SER A 9 0.37 -26.61 -34.06
CA SER A 9 -0.14 -27.45 -32.97
C SER A 9 -0.83 -26.52 -31.95
N ALA A 10 -2.16 -26.40 -32.06
CA ALA A 10 -2.99 -25.87 -31.00
C ALA A 10 -2.86 -26.76 -29.77
N ASN A 11 -2.33 -26.22 -28.68
CA ASN A 11 -2.27 -26.85 -27.37
C ASN A 11 -3.66 -27.41 -27.04
N ALA A 12 -3.74 -28.73 -26.84
CA ALA A 12 -4.90 -29.38 -26.28
C ALA A 12 -5.16 -28.74 -24.90
N SER A 13 -6.34 -28.17 -24.73
CA SER A 13 -6.84 -27.56 -23.50
C SER A 13 -6.81 -28.61 -22.41
N GLU A 14 -5.77 -28.59 -21.53
CA GLU A 14 -5.84 -29.29 -20.25
C GLU A 14 -7.02 -28.73 -19.46
N ALA A 15 -7.83 -29.61 -18.86
CA ALA A 15 -8.98 -29.21 -18.04
C ALA A 15 -8.50 -28.27 -16.90
N PRO A 16 -9.25 -27.20 -16.62
CA PRO A 16 -8.86 -26.23 -15.60
C PRO A 16 -8.75 -26.91 -14.23
N ILE A 17 -7.76 -26.48 -13.44
CA ILE A 17 -7.54 -27.01 -12.08
C ILE A 17 -8.61 -26.48 -11.09
N VAL A 18 -9.13 -25.28 -11.35
CA VAL A 18 -10.29 -24.68 -10.69
C VAL A 18 -11.25 -24.21 -11.76
N SER A 19 -12.53 -24.53 -11.61
CA SER A 19 -13.58 -24.06 -12.51
C SER A 19 -14.81 -23.63 -11.70
N LEU A 20 -15.20 -22.38 -11.92
CA LEU A 20 -16.42 -21.78 -11.38
C LEU A 20 -17.35 -21.47 -12.56
N ALA A 21 -18.59 -21.94 -12.50
CA ALA A 21 -19.60 -21.68 -13.52
C ALA A 21 -20.83 -21.03 -12.88
N HIS A 22 -21.08 -19.75 -13.22
CA HIS A 22 -22.21 -18.94 -12.75
C HIS A 22 -22.39 -18.99 -11.22
N VAL A 23 -21.30 -18.85 -10.49
CA VAL A 23 -21.27 -18.95 -9.02
C VAL A 23 -21.88 -17.71 -8.40
N THR A 24 -22.90 -17.90 -7.56
CA THR A 24 -23.58 -16.84 -6.80
C THR A 24 -23.49 -17.17 -5.32
N LEU A 25 -23.16 -16.16 -4.50
CA LEU A 25 -23.08 -16.27 -3.04
C LEU A 25 -23.51 -14.96 -2.38
N ALA A 26 -24.41 -15.03 -1.41
CA ALA A 26 -24.92 -13.88 -0.66
C ALA A 26 -24.67 -14.03 0.86
N TYR A 27 -24.48 -12.91 1.52
CA TYR A 27 -24.48 -12.78 2.97
C TYR A 27 -25.71 -11.96 3.40
N GLY A 28 -26.79 -12.63 3.79
CA GLY A 28 -28.07 -11.97 4.00
C GLY A 28 -28.54 -11.28 2.72
N ASP A 29 -28.76 -9.98 2.78
CA ASP A 29 -29.21 -9.20 1.61
C ASP A 29 -28.06 -8.72 0.70
N VAL A 30 -26.80 -9.00 1.06
CA VAL A 30 -25.63 -8.55 0.31
C VAL A 30 -25.13 -9.65 -0.62
N LEU A 31 -25.25 -9.42 -1.92
CA LEU A 31 -24.76 -10.32 -2.96
C LEU A 31 -23.23 -10.12 -3.11
N ALA A 32 -22.45 -11.07 -2.60
CA ALA A 32 -20.98 -11.00 -2.60
C ALA A 32 -20.35 -11.54 -3.89
N LEU A 33 -20.96 -12.57 -4.51
CA LEU A 33 -20.64 -13.06 -5.85
C LEU A 33 -21.93 -13.18 -6.64
N ASP A 34 -21.95 -12.69 -7.88
CA ASP A 34 -23.10 -12.61 -8.74
C ASP A 34 -22.81 -13.22 -10.12
N GLY A 35 -23.06 -14.51 -10.24
CA GLY A 35 -22.91 -15.25 -11.49
C GLY A 35 -21.45 -15.36 -11.98
N VAL A 36 -20.47 -15.41 -11.08
CA VAL A 36 -19.05 -15.48 -11.43
C VAL A 36 -18.73 -16.77 -12.17
N SER A 37 -18.13 -16.62 -13.37
CA SER A 37 -17.55 -17.72 -14.15
C SER A 37 -16.06 -17.48 -14.30
N LEU A 38 -15.25 -18.45 -13.86
CA LEU A 38 -13.79 -18.33 -13.82
C LEU A 38 -13.12 -19.70 -13.88
N ASP A 39 -12.23 -19.89 -14.84
CA ASP A 39 -11.37 -21.05 -14.92
C ASP A 39 -9.92 -20.67 -14.56
N VAL A 40 -9.22 -21.50 -13.81
CA VAL A 40 -7.80 -21.36 -13.50
C VAL A 40 -7.05 -22.54 -14.10
N ARG A 41 -6.00 -22.28 -14.85
CA ARG A 41 -5.17 -23.31 -15.49
C ARG A 41 -4.12 -23.85 -14.54
N CYS A 42 -3.68 -25.10 -14.77
CA CYS A 42 -2.61 -25.68 -13.97
C CYS A 42 -1.29 -24.90 -14.18
N GLY A 43 -0.62 -24.54 -13.06
CA GLY A 43 0.62 -23.77 -13.09
C GLY A 43 0.44 -22.27 -13.39
N GLU A 44 -0.79 -21.80 -13.62
CA GLU A 44 -1.09 -20.39 -13.85
C GLU A 44 -0.93 -19.57 -12.57
N ARG A 45 -0.41 -18.36 -12.70
CA ARG A 45 -0.52 -17.32 -11.69
C ARG A 45 -1.65 -16.35 -12.10
N LEU A 46 -2.81 -16.55 -11.52
CA LEU A 46 -3.96 -15.68 -11.66
C LEU A 46 -3.91 -14.59 -10.60
N CYS A 47 -4.02 -13.33 -11.00
CA CYS A 47 -4.19 -12.20 -10.09
C CYS A 47 -5.66 -11.72 -10.09
N VAL A 48 -6.25 -11.57 -8.90
CA VAL A 48 -7.61 -11.05 -8.71
C VAL A 48 -7.53 -9.66 -8.10
N LEU A 49 -7.99 -8.66 -8.85
CA LEU A 49 -8.07 -7.26 -8.46
C LEU A 49 -9.51 -6.83 -8.20
N GLY A 50 -9.69 -5.67 -7.60
CA GLY A 50 -11.00 -5.02 -7.38
C GLY A 50 -10.96 -4.11 -6.17
N ALA A 51 -11.93 -3.20 -6.07
CA ALA A 51 -12.13 -2.34 -4.91
C ALA A 51 -12.48 -3.14 -3.65
N ASN A 52 -12.41 -2.52 -2.48
CA ASN A 52 -12.86 -3.15 -1.24
C ASN A 52 -14.37 -3.44 -1.32
N GLY A 53 -14.76 -4.65 -0.91
CA GLY A 53 -16.15 -5.11 -1.03
C GLY A 53 -16.54 -5.66 -2.40
N SER A 54 -15.65 -5.77 -3.38
CA SER A 54 -15.96 -6.32 -4.70
C SER A 54 -16.13 -7.85 -4.74
N GLY A 55 -15.95 -8.57 -3.62
CA GLY A 55 -16.11 -10.02 -3.53
C GLY A 55 -14.84 -10.86 -3.60
N LYS A 56 -13.63 -10.24 -3.62
CA LYS A 56 -12.33 -10.93 -3.77
C LYS A 56 -12.08 -12.01 -2.72
N SER A 57 -12.22 -11.68 -1.43
CA SER A 57 -11.97 -12.64 -0.34
C SER A 57 -13.04 -13.73 -0.29
N THR A 58 -14.28 -13.41 -0.72
CA THR A 58 -15.34 -14.41 -0.90
C THR A 58 -14.97 -15.37 -2.03
N LEU A 59 -14.50 -14.87 -3.17
CA LEU A 59 -14.00 -15.69 -4.27
C LEU A 59 -12.83 -16.57 -3.81
N ALA A 60 -11.86 -16.02 -3.09
CA ALA A 60 -10.74 -16.76 -2.51
C ALA A 60 -11.22 -17.91 -1.61
N SER A 61 -12.22 -17.66 -0.77
CA SER A 61 -12.81 -18.65 0.13
C SER A 61 -13.55 -19.76 -0.62
N VAL A 62 -14.25 -19.43 -1.72
CA VAL A 62 -14.88 -20.44 -2.60
C VAL A 62 -13.82 -21.29 -3.31
N VAL A 63 -12.77 -20.67 -3.86
CA VAL A 63 -11.65 -21.36 -4.52
C VAL A 63 -10.89 -22.27 -3.56
N CYS A 64 -10.77 -21.90 -2.29
CA CYS A 64 -10.18 -22.75 -1.24
C CYS A 64 -11.15 -23.80 -0.70
N GLY A 65 -12.40 -23.81 -1.16
CA GLY A 65 -13.43 -24.74 -0.70
C GLY A 65 -13.82 -24.52 0.77
N LEU A 66 -13.65 -23.31 1.30
CA LEU A 66 -14.09 -22.91 2.64
C LEU A 66 -15.57 -22.53 2.67
N LEU A 67 -16.07 -21.97 1.57
CA LEU A 67 -17.46 -21.59 1.39
C LEU A 67 -18.06 -22.38 0.23
N ALA A 68 -19.26 -22.88 0.44
CA ALA A 68 -20.12 -23.38 -0.64
C ALA A 68 -20.96 -22.22 -1.17
N PRO A 69 -21.12 -22.05 -2.50
CA PRO A 69 -22.00 -21.03 -3.04
C PRO A 69 -23.49 -21.39 -2.88
N ASP A 70 -24.36 -20.40 -3.13
CA ASP A 70 -25.81 -20.62 -3.14
C ASP A 70 -26.29 -21.20 -4.48
N ALA A 71 -25.60 -20.82 -5.59
CA ALA A 71 -25.95 -21.28 -6.94
C ALA A 71 -24.68 -21.45 -7.81
N GLY A 72 -24.86 -22.12 -8.95
CA GLY A 72 -23.82 -22.37 -9.94
C GLY A 72 -23.20 -23.78 -9.81
N ALA A 73 -21.94 -23.90 -10.29
CA ALA A 73 -21.18 -25.15 -10.16
C ALA A 73 -19.70 -24.82 -9.84
N VAL A 74 -19.08 -25.64 -8.99
CA VAL A 74 -17.68 -25.48 -8.57
C VAL A 74 -16.94 -26.80 -8.69
N THR A 75 -15.83 -26.77 -9.42
CA THR A 75 -14.86 -27.88 -9.52
C THR A 75 -13.52 -27.41 -8.99
N LEU A 76 -12.96 -28.10 -8.01
CA LEU A 76 -11.67 -27.79 -7.36
C LEU A 76 -10.74 -29.00 -7.49
N VAL A 77 -9.59 -28.82 -8.12
CA VAL A 77 -8.54 -29.82 -8.27
C VAL A 77 -9.08 -31.16 -8.82
N GLY A 78 -10.01 -31.08 -9.79
CA GLY A 78 -10.66 -32.23 -10.43
C GLY A 78 -11.86 -32.81 -9.66
N GLU A 79 -12.17 -32.31 -8.45
CA GLU A 79 -13.34 -32.70 -7.67
C GLU A 79 -14.50 -31.74 -7.92
N ARG A 80 -15.66 -32.24 -8.33
CA ARG A 80 -16.87 -31.43 -8.46
C ARG A 80 -17.52 -31.27 -7.09
N VAL A 81 -17.22 -30.15 -6.41
CA VAL A 81 -17.55 -29.94 -5.00
C VAL A 81 -18.95 -29.34 -4.79
N PHE A 82 -19.48 -28.61 -5.81
CA PHE A 82 -20.82 -28.04 -5.76
C PHE A 82 -21.47 -28.08 -7.15
N ALA A 83 -22.70 -28.55 -7.23
CA ALA A 83 -23.48 -28.55 -8.44
C ALA A 83 -24.97 -28.78 -8.14
N ASN A 84 -25.86 -28.26 -9.01
CA ASN A 84 -27.31 -28.42 -8.89
C ASN A 84 -27.88 -27.97 -7.54
N GLY A 85 -27.26 -26.92 -6.94
CA GLY A 85 -27.70 -26.40 -5.64
C GLY A 85 -27.29 -27.24 -4.43
N ALA A 86 -26.41 -28.24 -4.60
CA ALA A 86 -25.98 -29.13 -3.53
C ALA A 86 -24.46 -29.19 -3.40
N ALA A 87 -23.97 -29.20 -2.16
CA ALA A 87 -22.57 -29.37 -1.81
C ALA A 87 -22.23 -30.85 -1.57
N ASP A 88 -21.16 -31.34 -2.21
CA ASP A 88 -20.58 -32.64 -1.90
C ASP A 88 -19.45 -32.45 -0.86
N PHE A 89 -19.76 -32.72 0.40
CA PHE A 89 -18.81 -32.52 1.51
C PHE A 89 -17.59 -33.48 1.44
N ASP A 90 -17.73 -34.66 0.88
CA ASP A 90 -16.61 -35.57 0.71
C ASP A 90 -15.68 -35.15 -0.43
N ALA A 91 -16.24 -34.63 -1.53
CA ALA A 91 -15.47 -33.98 -2.59
C ALA A 91 -14.74 -32.73 -2.05
N TYR A 92 -15.40 -31.88 -1.24
CA TYR A 92 -14.73 -30.76 -0.56
C TYR A 92 -13.58 -31.22 0.33
N ARG A 93 -13.75 -32.28 1.12
CA ARG A 93 -12.69 -32.82 1.98
C ARG A 93 -11.50 -33.31 1.16
N ARG A 94 -11.71 -34.00 0.03
CA ARG A 94 -10.64 -34.44 -0.87
C ARG A 94 -9.94 -33.27 -1.54
N ALA A 95 -10.68 -32.26 -2.00
CA ALA A 95 -10.13 -31.08 -2.64
C ALA A 95 -9.26 -30.25 -1.67
N ARG A 96 -9.76 -29.95 -0.45
CA ARG A 96 -9.05 -29.15 0.56
C ARG A 96 -7.67 -29.69 0.94
N ARG A 97 -7.45 -30.99 0.85
CA ARG A 97 -6.14 -31.60 1.08
C ARG A 97 -5.08 -31.17 0.06
N LYS A 98 -5.51 -30.61 -1.09
CA LYS A 98 -4.66 -30.19 -2.21
C LYS A 98 -4.69 -28.68 -2.41
N LEU A 99 -5.36 -27.95 -1.54
CA LEU A 99 -5.51 -26.49 -1.57
C LEU A 99 -4.78 -25.89 -0.37
N GLY A 100 -4.14 -24.74 -0.57
CA GLY A 100 -3.54 -23.93 0.48
C GLY A 100 -4.13 -22.54 0.46
N LEU A 101 -4.33 -21.96 1.63
CA LEU A 101 -4.75 -20.56 1.80
C LEU A 101 -3.80 -19.84 2.73
N VAL A 102 -3.45 -18.62 2.34
CA VAL A 102 -2.74 -17.66 3.18
C VAL A 102 -3.66 -16.47 3.40
N PHE A 103 -4.03 -16.23 4.65
CA PHE A 103 -4.92 -15.14 5.03
C PHE A 103 -4.23 -13.77 4.96
N GLN A 104 -5.04 -12.74 4.85
CA GLN A 104 -4.60 -11.35 4.85
C GLN A 104 -3.79 -10.98 6.10
N ASN A 105 -4.24 -11.43 7.28
CA ASN A 105 -3.55 -11.22 8.54
C ASN A 105 -2.85 -12.50 8.99
N PRO A 106 -1.52 -12.55 9.06
CA PRO A 106 -0.80 -13.74 9.52
C PRO A 106 -1.11 -14.10 10.99
N GLU A 107 -1.52 -13.13 11.80
CA GLU A 107 -1.89 -13.34 13.21
C GLU A 107 -3.14 -14.21 13.37
N ASP A 108 -4.04 -14.20 12.37
CA ASP A 108 -5.25 -15.02 12.37
C ASP A 108 -4.99 -16.47 11.95
N GLN A 109 -3.80 -16.75 11.39
CA GLN A 109 -3.41 -18.07 10.87
C GLN A 109 -2.40 -18.78 11.76
N ILE A 110 -1.51 -18.08 12.44
CA ILE A 110 -0.49 -18.65 13.32
C ILE A 110 -1.14 -19.12 14.62
N VAL A 111 -0.97 -20.41 14.95
CA VAL A 111 -1.64 -21.07 16.10
C VAL A 111 -0.69 -21.58 17.17
N THR A 112 0.62 -21.72 16.87
CA THR A 112 1.59 -22.28 17.81
C THR A 112 2.56 -21.22 18.34
N SER A 113 3.30 -21.57 19.39
CA SER A 113 4.31 -20.69 20.01
C SER A 113 5.71 -20.82 19.41
N MET A 114 5.89 -21.70 18.42
CA MET A 114 7.17 -21.95 17.75
C MET A 114 6.99 -22.04 16.24
N VAL A 115 7.87 -21.37 15.49
CA VAL A 115 7.77 -21.30 14.02
C VAL A 115 7.77 -22.69 13.35
N GLU A 116 8.66 -23.59 13.77
CA GLU A 116 8.73 -24.93 13.17
C GLU A 116 7.49 -25.78 13.45
N GLU A 117 6.89 -25.63 14.64
CA GLU A 117 5.63 -26.28 15.00
C GLU A 117 4.46 -25.73 14.18
N ASP A 118 4.44 -24.41 13.94
CA ASP A 118 3.39 -23.79 13.14
C ASP A 118 3.44 -24.28 11.68
N VAL A 119 4.62 -24.40 11.11
CA VAL A 119 4.81 -24.95 9.76
C VAL A 119 4.50 -26.46 9.71
N ALA A 120 4.72 -27.21 10.78
CA ALA A 120 4.40 -28.63 10.89
C ALA A 120 2.90 -28.91 11.03
N PHE A 121 2.13 -27.95 11.55
CA PHE A 121 0.71 -28.11 11.92
C PHE A 121 -0.17 -28.63 10.77
N GLY A 122 0.00 -28.10 9.56
CA GLY A 122 -0.73 -28.57 8.38
C GLY A 122 -0.41 -30.01 7.99
N PRO A 123 0.87 -30.38 7.78
CA PRO A 123 1.31 -31.73 7.53
C PRO A 123 0.89 -32.76 8.60
N GLU A 124 0.90 -32.38 9.88
CA GLU A 124 0.43 -33.24 11.00
C GLU A 124 -1.06 -33.53 10.86
N ASN A 125 -1.89 -32.52 10.57
CA ASN A 125 -3.32 -32.70 10.34
C ASN A 125 -3.65 -33.53 9.09
N LEU A 126 -2.72 -33.58 8.12
CA LEU A 126 -2.82 -34.47 6.97
C LEU A 126 -2.44 -35.93 7.31
N GLY A 127 -1.90 -36.17 8.50
CA GLY A 127 -1.46 -37.51 8.97
C GLY A 127 -0.17 -38.00 8.32
N LEU A 128 0.74 -37.07 7.94
CA LEU A 128 2.02 -37.43 7.35
C LEU A 128 2.97 -38.04 8.40
N PRO A 129 3.90 -38.94 8.00
CA PRO A 129 4.90 -39.48 8.91
C PRO A 129 5.85 -38.40 9.45
N PRO A 130 6.34 -38.48 10.71
CA PRO A 130 7.20 -37.49 11.33
C PRO A 130 8.46 -37.13 10.51
N GLU A 131 9.12 -38.11 9.92
CA GLU A 131 10.30 -37.87 9.06
C GLU A 131 9.98 -37.04 7.82
N ARG A 132 8.80 -37.26 7.23
CA ARG A 132 8.32 -36.48 6.10
C ARG A 132 8.01 -35.04 6.53
N ILE A 133 7.36 -34.86 7.70
CA ILE A 133 7.04 -33.57 8.27
C ILE A 133 8.31 -32.74 8.49
N GLU A 134 9.32 -33.32 9.15
CA GLU A 134 10.60 -32.65 9.39
C GLU A 134 11.26 -32.19 8.09
N HIS A 135 11.25 -33.07 7.07
CA HIS A 135 11.80 -32.72 5.75
C HIS A 135 11.05 -31.52 5.12
N LEU A 136 9.70 -31.54 5.14
CA LEU A 136 8.85 -30.50 4.59
C LEU A 136 9.08 -29.17 5.32
N VAL A 137 9.08 -29.17 6.64
CA VAL A 137 9.31 -27.98 7.48
C VAL A 137 10.66 -27.34 7.14
N ARG A 138 11.75 -28.12 7.10
CA ARG A 138 13.06 -27.59 6.71
C ARG A 138 13.08 -27.02 5.30
N ARG A 139 12.47 -27.73 4.35
CA ARG A 139 12.43 -27.32 2.94
C ARG A 139 11.71 -25.99 2.78
N GLU A 140 10.53 -25.85 3.41
CA GLU A 140 9.72 -24.64 3.22
C GLU A 140 10.26 -23.46 4.03
N LEU A 141 10.78 -23.66 5.23
CA LEU A 141 11.47 -22.61 5.97
C LEU A 141 12.68 -22.06 5.17
N ARG A 142 13.43 -22.95 4.49
CA ARG A 142 14.51 -22.55 3.60
C ARG A 142 14.00 -21.75 2.40
N ARG A 143 12.93 -22.20 1.76
CA ARG A 143 12.30 -21.52 0.61
C ARG A 143 11.93 -20.08 0.92
N VAL A 144 11.39 -19.82 2.11
CA VAL A 144 10.99 -18.49 2.57
C VAL A 144 12.09 -17.74 3.36
N ALA A 145 13.32 -18.29 3.45
CA ALA A 145 14.46 -17.75 4.20
C ALA A 145 14.14 -17.47 5.69
N MET A 146 13.51 -18.45 6.36
CA MET A 146 13.15 -18.39 7.78
C MET A 146 13.82 -19.49 8.62
N GLU A 147 14.78 -20.25 8.10
CA GLU A 147 15.44 -21.37 8.80
C GLU A 147 16.02 -20.98 10.17
N ARG A 148 16.68 -19.82 10.24
CA ARG A 148 17.30 -19.31 11.49
C ARG A 148 16.29 -18.96 12.58
N TYR A 149 15.02 -18.84 12.21
CA TYR A 149 13.92 -18.53 13.11
C TYR A 149 13.05 -19.73 13.46
N ALA A 150 13.44 -20.96 13.05
CA ALA A 150 12.66 -22.18 13.28
C ALA A 150 12.19 -22.33 14.74
N LYS A 151 13.08 -22.05 15.70
CA LYS A 151 12.79 -22.11 17.14
C LYS A 151 12.34 -20.81 17.77
N ALA A 152 12.07 -19.78 16.97
CA ALA A 152 11.62 -18.50 17.48
C ALA A 152 10.11 -18.52 17.79
N ASP A 153 9.71 -17.65 18.71
CA ASP A 153 8.31 -17.35 18.97
C ASP A 153 7.77 -16.44 17.84
N PRO A 154 6.72 -16.87 17.11
CA PRO A 154 6.11 -16.08 16.03
C PRO A 154 5.67 -14.68 16.46
N ALA A 155 5.27 -14.50 17.72
CA ALA A 155 4.85 -13.20 18.25
C ALA A 155 5.99 -12.15 18.26
N ARG A 156 7.25 -12.63 18.26
CA ARG A 156 8.45 -11.76 18.22
C ARG A 156 8.94 -11.42 16.82
N LEU A 157 8.31 -12.00 15.80
CA LEU A 157 8.67 -11.77 14.40
C LEU A 157 8.07 -10.47 13.88
N SER A 158 8.72 -9.86 12.88
CA SER A 158 8.12 -8.76 12.12
C SER A 158 6.93 -9.25 11.28
N GLY A 159 6.02 -8.36 10.87
CA GLY A 159 4.87 -8.71 10.03
C GLY A 159 5.29 -9.47 8.77
N GLY A 160 6.32 -9.02 8.05
CA GLY A 160 6.83 -9.71 6.87
C GLY A 160 7.49 -11.06 7.16
N GLN A 161 8.05 -11.25 8.36
CA GLN A 161 8.56 -12.56 8.79
C GLN A 161 7.41 -13.50 9.13
N ARG A 162 6.39 -13.03 9.85
CA ARG A 162 5.17 -13.81 10.13
C ARG A 162 4.48 -14.25 8.85
N GLN A 163 4.31 -13.33 7.89
CA GLN A 163 3.71 -13.65 6.59
C GLN A 163 4.47 -14.74 5.84
N ARG A 164 5.81 -14.73 5.90
CA ARG A 164 6.62 -15.81 5.29
C ARG A 164 6.46 -17.14 6.01
N VAL A 165 6.24 -17.13 7.32
CA VAL A 165 5.96 -18.35 8.09
C VAL A 165 4.60 -18.93 7.68
N THR A 166 3.54 -18.11 7.54
CA THR A 166 2.22 -18.60 7.10
C THR A 166 2.28 -19.17 5.68
N ILE A 167 3.06 -18.54 4.78
CA ILE A 167 3.30 -19.09 3.43
C ILE A 167 4.02 -20.42 3.51
N ALA A 168 5.06 -20.58 4.37
CA ALA A 168 5.76 -21.84 4.55
C ALA A 168 4.84 -22.94 5.08
N GLY A 169 3.96 -22.63 6.05
CA GLY A 169 2.95 -23.57 6.58
C GLY A 169 1.98 -24.05 5.50
N ALA A 170 1.48 -23.13 4.67
CA ALA A 170 0.62 -23.50 3.55
C ALA A 170 1.35 -24.36 2.51
N LEU A 171 2.61 -24.04 2.18
CA LEU A 171 3.43 -24.79 1.23
C LEU A 171 3.87 -26.17 1.76
N ALA A 172 4.02 -26.33 3.08
CA ALA A 172 4.38 -27.60 3.69
C ALA A 172 3.32 -28.70 3.48
N MET A 173 2.08 -28.33 3.19
CA MET A 173 1.01 -29.25 2.78
C MET A 173 1.12 -29.70 1.31
N GLU A 174 2.10 -29.21 0.55
CA GLU A 174 2.31 -29.51 -0.88
C GLU A 174 1.04 -29.24 -1.74
N PRO A 175 0.42 -28.05 -1.65
CA PRO A 175 -0.82 -27.76 -2.34
C PRO A 175 -0.62 -27.70 -3.86
N ARG A 176 -1.63 -28.14 -4.62
CA ARG A 176 -1.67 -27.95 -6.09
C ARG A 176 -2.12 -26.54 -6.47
N VAL A 177 -2.95 -25.93 -5.63
CA VAL A 177 -3.39 -24.53 -5.76
C VAL A 177 -3.13 -23.82 -4.44
N LEU A 178 -2.41 -22.71 -4.49
CA LEU A 178 -2.18 -21.80 -3.36
C LEU A 178 -2.95 -20.51 -3.60
N VAL A 179 -3.85 -20.20 -2.69
CA VAL A 179 -4.57 -18.91 -2.68
C VAL A 179 -3.90 -17.99 -1.67
N LEU A 180 -3.60 -16.79 -2.11
CA LEU A 180 -2.99 -15.72 -1.31
C LEU A 180 -3.97 -14.57 -1.24
N ASP A 181 -4.57 -14.33 -0.07
CA ASP A 181 -5.51 -13.22 0.13
C ASP A 181 -4.77 -12.02 0.72
N GLU A 182 -4.45 -11.04 -0.13
CA GLU A 182 -3.72 -9.80 0.22
C GLU A 182 -2.45 -10.03 1.07
N PRO A 183 -1.52 -10.92 0.68
CA PRO A 183 -0.42 -11.35 1.53
C PRO A 183 0.59 -10.25 1.86
N SER A 184 0.49 -9.08 1.23
CA SER A 184 1.44 -7.97 1.35
C SER A 184 0.83 -6.68 1.90
N SER A 185 -0.47 -6.64 2.16
CA SER A 185 -1.23 -5.41 2.48
C SER A 185 -0.78 -4.67 3.75
N SER A 186 -0.28 -5.42 4.74
CA SER A 186 0.18 -4.88 6.04
C SER A 186 1.70 -4.81 6.18
N LEU A 187 2.44 -4.92 5.05
CA LEU A 187 3.89 -5.03 5.06
C LEU A 187 4.58 -3.74 4.61
N ASP A 188 5.73 -3.46 5.21
CA ASP A 188 6.65 -2.45 4.70
C ASP A 188 7.25 -2.86 3.34
N VAL A 189 7.94 -1.94 2.67
CA VAL A 189 8.50 -2.14 1.32
C VAL A 189 9.42 -3.37 1.24
N ARG A 190 10.25 -3.61 2.27
CA ARG A 190 11.13 -4.79 2.34
C ARG A 190 10.35 -6.08 2.51
N GLY A 191 9.37 -6.08 3.41
CA GLY A 191 8.47 -7.21 3.67
C GLY A 191 7.74 -7.60 2.40
N ARG A 192 7.12 -6.64 1.71
CA ARG A 192 6.42 -6.84 0.44
C ARG A 192 7.33 -7.44 -0.63
N ARG A 193 8.50 -6.83 -0.89
CA ARG A 193 9.48 -7.38 -1.86
C ARG A 193 9.93 -8.79 -1.50
N SER A 194 10.04 -9.09 -0.20
CA SER A 194 10.44 -10.42 0.26
C SER A 194 9.35 -11.46 0.02
N VAL A 195 8.08 -11.14 0.28
CA VAL A 195 6.93 -12.01 -0.01
C VAL A 195 6.78 -12.21 -1.51
N MET A 196 6.83 -11.14 -2.32
CA MET A 196 6.70 -11.24 -3.78
C MET A 196 7.78 -12.10 -4.41
N ARG A 197 9.03 -12.02 -3.93
CA ARG A 197 10.11 -12.95 -4.37
C ARG A 197 9.82 -14.42 -4.06
N VAL A 198 9.10 -14.71 -2.96
CA VAL A 198 8.65 -16.07 -2.66
C VAL A 198 7.59 -16.49 -3.67
N VAL A 199 6.57 -15.65 -3.91
CA VAL A 199 5.49 -15.91 -4.88
C VAL A 199 6.04 -16.16 -6.29
N GLU A 200 7.01 -15.36 -6.75
CA GLU A 200 7.69 -15.55 -8.04
C GLU A 200 8.38 -16.91 -8.17
N LYS A 201 9.03 -17.37 -7.08
CA LYS A 201 9.70 -18.68 -7.06
C LYS A 201 8.72 -19.87 -7.13
N LEU A 202 7.44 -19.69 -6.76
CA LEU A 202 6.43 -20.74 -6.82
C LEU A 202 6.12 -21.16 -8.26
N ARG A 203 6.25 -20.24 -9.22
CA ARG A 203 6.13 -20.53 -10.65
C ARG A 203 7.10 -21.65 -11.08
N GLY A 204 8.33 -21.65 -10.56
CA GLY A 204 9.36 -22.63 -10.89
C GLY A 204 9.11 -24.06 -10.36
N VAL A 205 8.13 -24.23 -9.46
CA VAL A 205 7.77 -25.52 -8.88
C VAL A 205 6.41 -26.05 -9.32
N GLY A 206 5.79 -25.43 -10.32
CA GLY A 206 4.52 -25.89 -10.91
C GLY A 206 3.29 -25.72 -10.01
N CYS A 207 3.37 -24.90 -8.96
CA CYS A 207 2.23 -24.58 -8.11
C CYS A 207 1.34 -23.53 -8.80
N THR A 208 0.04 -23.83 -8.87
CA THR A 208 -0.94 -22.84 -9.35
C THR A 208 -1.18 -21.80 -8.25
N VAL A 209 -1.16 -20.52 -8.59
CA VAL A 209 -1.31 -19.44 -7.61
C VAL A 209 -2.51 -18.57 -7.97
N VAL A 210 -3.44 -18.41 -7.03
CA VAL A 210 -4.50 -17.39 -7.10
C VAL A 210 -4.15 -16.29 -6.11
N HIS A 211 -3.76 -15.13 -6.62
CA HIS A 211 -3.25 -14.01 -5.83
C HIS A 211 -4.25 -12.86 -5.82
N VAL A 212 -4.93 -12.66 -4.70
CA VAL A 212 -5.80 -11.51 -4.46
C VAL A 212 -4.95 -10.36 -3.96
N THR A 213 -5.05 -9.19 -4.59
CA THR A 213 -4.34 -7.98 -4.17
C THR A 213 -5.08 -6.72 -4.64
N HIS A 214 -4.76 -5.59 -4.03
CA HIS A 214 -5.13 -4.26 -4.50
C HIS A 214 -3.89 -3.45 -4.97
N PHE A 215 -2.73 -4.09 -5.07
CA PHE A 215 -1.51 -3.48 -5.59
C PHE A 215 -1.30 -3.85 -7.06
N MET A 216 -1.38 -2.85 -7.93
CA MET A 216 -1.26 -3.06 -9.38
C MET A 216 0.08 -3.67 -9.78
N ASP A 217 1.16 -3.29 -9.08
CA ASP A 217 2.51 -3.81 -9.34
C ASP A 217 2.64 -5.33 -9.13
N GLU A 218 1.87 -5.88 -8.20
CA GLU A 218 1.85 -7.31 -7.93
C GLU A 218 1.14 -8.09 -9.04
N ALA A 219 0.17 -7.44 -9.69
CA ALA A 219 -0.56 -8.00 -10.81
C ALA A 219 0.26 -8.05 -12.11
N LEU A 220 1.26 -7.15 -12.27
CA LEU A 220 2.10 -7.12 -13.47
C LEU A 220 2.90 -8.41 -13.72
N GLY A 221 3.21 -9.14 -12.65
CA GLY A 221 3.90 -10.43 -12.75
C GLY A 221 2.97 -11.63 -12.95
N ALA A 222 1.65 -11.44 -13.05
CA ALA A 222 0.69 -12.52 -13.26
C ALA A 222 0.65 -12.95 -14.74
N ASP A 223 0.22 -14.19 -15.00
CA ASP A 223 -0.06 -14.66 -16.35
C ASP A 223 -1.39 -14.09 -16.84
N ARG A 224 -2.37 -13.93 -15.92
CA ARG A 224 -3.68 -13.36 -16.18
C ARG A 224 -4.17 -12.56 -14.97
N VAL A 225 -4.90 -11.51 -15.26
CA VAL A 225 -5.56 -10.62 -14.29
C VAL A 225 -7.06 -10.71 -14.48
N VAL A 226 -7.79 -10.76 -13.40
CA VAL A 226 -9.25 -10.66 -13.33
C VAL A 226 -9.60 -9.52 -12.39
N VAL A 227 -10.44 -8.61 -12.84
CA VAL A 227 -10.96 -7.51 -12.03
C VAL A 227 -12.40 -7.83 -11.63
N LEU A 228 -12.63 -7.84 -10.32
CA LEU A 228 -13.98 -8.00 -9.76
C LEU A 228 -14.56 -6.63 -9.42
N ASP A 229 -15.83 -6.45 -9.79
CA ASP A 229 -16.65 -5.32 -9.39
C ASP A 229 -18.04 -5.79 -8.98
N HIS A 230 -18.50 -5.39 -7.80
CA HIS A 230 -19.81 -5.75 -7.25
C HIS A 230 -20.15 -7.25 -7.40
N GLY A 231 -19.21 -8.13 -7.11
CA GLY A 231 -19.38 -9.58 -7.20
C GLY A 231 -19.33 -10.17 -8.62
N ARG A 232 -19.04 -9.37 -9.64
CA ARG A 232 -18.96 -9.80 -11.05
C ARG A 232 -17.56 -9.64 -11.61
N VAL A 233 -17.23 -10.43 -12.64
CA VAL A 233 -16.00 -10.22 -13.41
C VAL A 233 -16.24 -9.06 -14.38
N ALA A 234 -15.56 -7.94 -14.15
CA ALA A 234 -15.64 -6.75 -15.00
C ALA A 234 -14.62 -6.82 -16.15
N LEU A 235 -13.36 -7.16 -15.85
CA LEU A 235 -12.29 -7.29 -16.84
C LEU A 235 -11.53 -8.58 -16.61
N ALA A 236 -11.02 -9.19 -17.69
CA ALA A 236 -10.13 -10.35 -17.62
C ALA A 236 -9.21 -10.36 -18.84
N GLY A 237 -7.91 -10.63 -18.63
CA GLY A 237 -6.91 -10.70 -19.70
C GLY A 237 -5.50 -10.76 -19.14
N THR A 238 -4.50 -10.61 -19.99
CA THR A 238 -3.12 -10.36 -19.55
C THR A 238 -3.03 -9.01 -18.84
N PRO A 239 -2.00 -8.78 -18.00
CA PRO A 239 -1.81 -7.46 -17.37
C PRO A 239 -1.83 -6.31 -18.39
N GLN A 240 -1.15 -6.50 -19.54
CA GLN A 240 -1.10 -5.50 -20.60
C GLN A 240 -2.50 -5.19 -21.18
N GLU A 241 -3.32 -6.21 -21.43
CA GLU A 241 -4.69 -6.04 -21.93
C GLU A 241 -5.56 -5.31 -20.92
N VAL A 242 -5.61 -5.80 -19.67
CA VAL A 242 -6.46 -5.21 -18.62
C VAL A 242 -6.11 -3.76 -18.35
N PHE A 243 -4.83 -3.45 -18.15
CA PHE A 243 -4.40 -2.09 -17.80
C PHE A 243 -4.39 -1.13 -18.99
N SER A 244 -4.49 -1.62 -20.24
CA SER A 244 -4.66 -0.74 -21.40
C SER A 244 -6.01 -0.01 -21.42
N HIS A 245 -7.00 -0.53 -20.68
CA HIS A 245 -8.32 0.07 -20.48
C HIS A 245 -8.30 1.08 -19.31
N ALA A 246 -7.42 2.08 -19.38
CA ALA A 246 -7.12 2.99 -18.26
C ALA A 246 -8.35 3.68 -17.64
N GLU A 247 -9.31 4.14 -18.48
CA GLU A 247 -10.54 4.80 -17.98
C GLU A 247 -11.44 3.82 -17.25
N GLU A 248 -11.58 2.60 -17.77
CA GLU A 248 -12.39 1.55 -17.17
C GLU A 248 -11.76 1.09 -15.83
N VAL A 249 -10.44 0.87 -15.81
CA VAL A 249 -9.69 0.52 -14.59
C VAL A 249 -9.88 1.60 -13.51
N ARG A 250 -9.79 2.88 -13.86
CA ARG A 250 -10.06 3.99 -12.92
C ARG A 250 -11.52 4.02 -12.48
N GLY A 251 -12.46 3.78 -13.39
CA GLY A 251 -13.89 3.67 -13.08
C GLY A 251 -14.21 2.58 -12.07
N LEU A 252 -13.45 1.47 -12.09
CA LEU A 252 -13.53 0.37 -11.14
C LEU A 252 -12.81 0.64 -9.80
N GLY A 253 -12.34 1.87 -9.56
CA GLY A 253 -11.69 2.28 -8.32
C GLY A 253 -10.24 1.79 -8.16
N LEU A 254 -9.60 1.38 -9.26
CA LEU A 254 -8.21 0.93 -9.29
C LEU A 254 -7.28 2.04 -9.81
N GLU A 255 -5.99 1.92 -9.50
CA GLU A 255 -4.92 2.78 -10.04
C GLU A 255 -4.33 2.14 -11.30
N GLU A 256 -3.79 2.96 -12.18
CA GLU A 256 -2.98 2.47 -13.28
C GLU A 256 -1.56 2.11 -12.79
N PRO A 257 -0.91 1.09 -13.38
CA PRO A 257 0.52 0.88 -13.17
C PRO A 257 1.33 2.13 -13.51
N PHE A 258 2.42 2.36 -12.78
CA PHE A 258 3.24 3.56 -12.93
C PHE A 258 3.70 3.81 -14.39
N ALA A 259 4.17 2.77 -15.09
CA ALA A 259 4.60 2.90 -16.48
C ALA A 259 3.44 3.26 -17.41
N GLY A 260 2.24 2.69 -17.20
CA GLY A 260 1.03 3.02 -17.95
C GLY A 260 0.63 4.49 -17.77
N LEU A 261 0.58 4.93 -16.51
CA LEU A 261 0.29 6.33 -16.17
C LEU A 261 1.31 7.29 -16.76
N LEU A 262 2.62 6.95 -16.67
CA LEU A 262 3.68 7.79 -17.22
C LEU A 262 3.63 7.83 -18.76
N SER A 263 3.42 6.68 -19.43
CA SER A 263 3.25 6.60 -20.88
C SER A 263 2.08 7.49 -21.36
N ALA A 264 0.92 7.39 -20.69
CA ALA A 264 -0.24 8.21 -21.01
C ALA A 264 0.07 9.71 -20.88
N ARG A 265 0.72 10.12 -19.78
CA ARG A 265 1.12 11.53 -19.55
C ARG A 265 2.13 12.06 -20.55
N LEU A 266 3.07 11.23 -21.00
CA LEU A 266 4.03 11.60 -22.03
C LEU A 266 3.34 11.81 -23.38
N ARG A 267 2.37 10.97 -23.73
CA ARG A 267 1.55 11.10 -24.95
C ARG A 267 0.68 12.37 -24.90
N GLU A 268 0.03 12.66 -23.78
CA GLU A 268 -0.73 13.91 -23.56
C GLU A 268 0.13 15.16 -23.80
N ARG A 269 1.46 15.08 -23.53
CA ARG A 269 2.44 16.15 -23.74
C ARG A 269 3.07 16.14 -25.15
N GLY A 270 2.58 15.26 -26.03
CA GLY A 270 3.00 15.20 -27.42
C GLY A 270 4.24 14.34 -27.70
N LEU A 271 4.69 13.54 -26.73
CA LEU A 271 5.78 12.59 -26.96
C LEU A 271 5.20 11.28 -27.52
N ASP A 272 5.72 10.82 -28.67
CA ASP A 272 5.29 9.57 -29.29
C ASP A 272 5.98 8.38 -28.61
N VAL A 273 5.31 7.82 -27.61
CA VAL A 273 5.73 6.63 -26.87
C VAL A 273 4.62 5.57 -26.89
N ALA A 274 5.00 4.31 -27.01
CA ALA A 274 4.03 3.22 -26.91
C ALA A 274 3.45 3.17 -25.49
N TRP A 275 2.14 2.93 -25.35
CA TRP A 275 1.58 2.66 -24.04
C TRP A 275 2.06 1.28 -23.55
N THR A 276 2.58 1.21 -22.34
CA THR A 276 3.02 -0.04 -21.71
C THR A 276 2.88 0.02 -20.19
N CYS A 277 2.53 -1.11 -19.58
CA CYS A 277 2.58 -1.26 -18.13
C CYS A 277 3.93 -1.80 -17.61
N ASP A 278 4.88 -2.13 -18.52
CA ASP A 278 6.23 -2.60 -18.19
C ASP A 278 7.21 -1.41 -18.11
N GLU A 279 7.75 -1.17 -16.90
CA GLU A 279 8.73 -0.10 -16.66
C GLU A 279 10.03 -0.28 -17.46
N ASN A 280 10.50 -1.51 -17.61
CA ASN A 280 11.74 -1.76 -18.34
C ASN A 280 11.56 -1.53 -19.84
N ALA A 281 10.37 -1.86 -20.38
CA ALA A 281 10.03 -1.57 -21.76
C ALA A 281 9.99 -0.06 -22.01
N LEU A 282 9.30 0.70 -21.14
CA LEU A 282 9.23 2.16 -21.22
C LEU A 282 10.61 2.81 -21.08
N LEU A 283 11.41 2.36 -20.10
CA LEU A 283 12.78 2.84 -19.90
C LEU A 283 13.64 2.61 -21.13
N SER A 284 13.57 1.41 -21.72
CA SER A 284 14.33 1.05 -22.91
C SER A 284 13.90 1.86 -24.14
N GLU A 285 12.62 2.19 -24.29
CA GLU A 285 12.09 3.02 -25.37
C GLU A 285 12.59 4.46 -25.25
N LEU A 286 12.46 5.06 -24.05
CA LEU A 286 12.92 6.41 -23.78
C LEU A 286 14.45 6.56 -23.91
N ALA A 287 15.23 5.58 -23.44
CA ALA A 287 16.69 5.59 -23.58
C ALA A 287 17.13 5.51 -25.06
N ARG A 288 16.44 4.74 -25.89
CA ARG A 288 16.72 4.69 -27.36
C ARG A 288 16.39 6.00 -28.06
N GLY A 289 15.27 6.64 -27.69
CA GLY A 289 14.89 7.94 -28.24
C GLY A 289 15.90 9.05 -27.91
N THR A 290 16.64 8.92 -26.81
CA THR A 290 17.67 9.88 -26.39
C THR A 290 19.07 9.58 -26.96
N SER A 291 19.38 8.33 -27.33
CA SER A 291 20.69 7.92 -27.86
C SER A 291 20.92 8.27 -29.34
N GLY A 292 19.89 8.69 -30.08
CA GLY A 292 20.00 9.06 -31.48
C GLY A 292 20.61 10.44 -31.79
N ALA A 293 20.98 11.24 -30.76
CA ALA A 293 21.59 12.55 -30.90
C ALA A 293 22.97 12.57 -30.24
N ALA A 294 24.02 12.42 -31.04
CA ALA A 294 25.41 12.51 -30.62
C ALA A 294 25.68 13.83 -29.84
N ALA A 295 26.40 13.69 -28.75
CA ALA A 295 26.80 14.75 -27.86
C ALA A 295 27.67 15.80 -28.61
N SER A 296 27.25 17.06 -28.63
CA SER A 296 28.13 18.21 -28.82
C SER A 296 28.35 18.90 -27.47
N PRO A 297 29.62 19.08 -27.06
CA PRO A 297 29.91 19.76 -25.82
C PRO A 297 29.98 21.26 -26.07
N HIS A 298 28.95 22.02 -25.69
CA HIS A 298 29.10 23.44 -25.32
C HIS A 298 27.71 24.04 -25.04
N ALA A 299 27.40 24.25 -23.78
CA ALA A 299 26.76 25.46 -23.26
C ALA A 299 26.46 25.30 -21.77
N ALA A 300 27.45 25.51 -20.93
CA ALA A 300 27.21 25.88 -19.52
C ALA A 300 26.73 27.33 -19.53
N ALA A 301 25.43 27.53 -19.38
CA ALA A 301 24.86 28.81 -18.98
C ALA A 301 23.78 28.51 -17.93
N ALA A 302 24.14 28.83 -16.69
CA ALA A 302 23.26 28.80 -15.54
C ALA A 302 21.96 29.54 -15.85
N ARG A 303 20.86 28.83 -15.91
CA ARG A 303 19.51 29.38 -15.71
C ARG A 303 18.94 28.73 -14.46
N THR A 304 18.92 29.53 -13.41
CA THR A 304 18.18 29.29 -12.17
C THR A 304 16.72 29.00 -12.54
N VAL A 305 16.35 27.74 -12.54
CA VAL A 305 14.94 27.34 -12.68
C VAL A 305 14.29 27.51 -11.32
N GLY A 306 13.40 28.46 -11.21
CA GLY A 306 12.60 28.71 -10.04
C GLY A 306 11.85 27.45 -9.63
N THR A 307 12.08 27.03 -8.42
CA THR A 307 11.28 26.04 -7.69
C THR A 307 9.82 26.48 -7.77
N VAL A 308 8.94 25.65 -8.31
CA VAL A 308 7.49 25.87 -8.18
C VAL A 308 7.16 25.65 -6.71
N ALA A 309 7.24 26.71 -5.93
CA ALA A 309 6.82 26.74 -4.55
C ALA A 309 5.29 26.58 -4.51
N SER A 310 4.80 25.77 -3.58
CA SER A 310 3.40 25.77 -3.17
C SER A 310 2.84 27.19 -3.09
N PRO A 311 1.59 27.43 -3.51
CA PRO A 311 1.04 28.80 -3.63
C PRO A 311 1.06 29.65 -2.36
N ARG A 312 1.33 29.07 -1.19
CA ARG A 312 1.46 29.81 0.08
C ARG A 312 2.80 30.55 0.26
N ARG A 313 3.88 30.18 -0.44
CA ARG A 313 5.21 30.80 -0.26
C ARG A 313 5.41 32.10 -1.05
N ALA A 314 4.55 32.40 -2.01
CA ALA A 314 4.70 33.62 -2.84
C ALA A 314 4.20 34.92 -2.17
N ALA A 315 3.45 34.85 -1.08
CA ALA A 315 2.86 36.00 -0.42
C ALA A 315 3.69 36.59 0.75
N GLU A 316 4.75 35.94 1.20
CA GLU A 316 5.49 36.32 2.42
C GLU A 316 6.90 36.92 2.18
N ALA A 317 7.30 37.17 0.94
CA ALA A 317 8.69 37.55 0.61
C ALA A 317 9.05 39.04 0.86
N THR A 318 8.20 39.84 1.50
CA THR A 318 8.47 41.30 1.70
C THR A 318 8.20 41.83 3.12
N ALA A 319 8.17 40.98 4.14
CA ALA A 319 8.08 41.43 5.53
C ALA A 319 9.39 41.15 6.29
N ALA A 320 9.84 42.13 7.10
CA ALA A 320 10.98 42.00 8.01
C ALA A 320 10.88 40.71 8.85
N PRO A 321 12.02 40.05 9.27
CA PRO A 321 12.01 38.78 9.96
C PRO A 321 11.22 38.89 11.27
N ARG A 322 9.95 38.51 11.23
CA ARG A 322 9.20 38.18 12.45
C ARG A 322 9.81 36.93 13.07
N PRO A 323 9.96 36.86 14.42
CA PRO A 323 10.38 35.64 15.06
C PRO A 323 9.46 34.51 14.57
N ALA A 324 10.07 33.43 14.08
CA ALA A 324 9.31 32.29 13.58
C ALA A 324 8.29 31.83 14.66
N PRO A 325 7.02 31.62 14.30
CA PRO A 325 6.02 31.18 15.27
C PRO A 325 6.50 29.90 15.96
N ALA A 326 6.25 29.78 17.28
CA ALA A 326 6.64 28.60 18.04
C ALA A 326 6.10 27.32 17.35
N PRO A 327 6.88 26.25 17.26
CA PRO A 327 6.45 25.02 16.60
C PRO A 327 5.21 24.44 17.29
N MET A 328 4.40 23.69 16.50
CA MET A 328 3.25 22.98 17.03
C MET A 328 3.67 21.83 17.96
N VAL A 329 4.74 21.13 17.59
CA VAL A 329 5.38 20.10 18.41
C VAL A 329 6.86 20.41 18.53
N ARG A 330 7.39 20.33 19.76
CA ARG A 330 8.83 20.36 20.05
C ARG A 330 9.20 19.14 20.86
N ALA A 331 10.09 18.30 20.33
CA ALA A 331 10.65 17.15 21.01
C ALA A 331 12.16 17.37 21.21
N GLU A 332 12.66 17.22 22.45
CA GLU A 332 14.05 17.46 22.80
C GLU A 332 14.61 16.28 23.62
N ASP A 333 15.67 15.63 23.12
CA ASP A 333 16.36 14.47 23.71
C ASP A 333 15.41 13.41 24.27
N VAL A 334 14.37 13.06 23.49
CA VAL A 334 13.31 12.16 23.94
C VAL A 334 13.80 10.72 23.95
N ARG A 335 13.70 10.07 25.14
CA ARG A 335 14.01 8.65 25.34
C ARG A 335 12.83 7.92 25.94
N PHE A 336 12.59 6.72 25.45
CA PHE A 336 11.46 5.91 25.90
C PHE A 336 11.72 4.41 25.73
N SER A 337 11.31 3.62 26.74
CA SER A 337 11.39 2.16 26.73
C SER A 337 10.11 1.54 27.26
N TYR A 338 9.57 0.53 26.59
CA TYR A 338 8.43 -0.23 27.10
C TYR A 338 8.84 -1.10 28.29
N GLY A 339 7.95 -1.23 29.29
CA GLY A 339 8.14 -2.18 30.40
C GLY A 339 8.92 -1.64 31.62
N ARG A 340 9.30 -0.36 31.65
CA ARG A 340 9.80 0.28 32.89
C ARG A 340 8.66 0.56 33.87
N SER A 341 8.13 -0.49 34.50
CA SER A 341 7.35 -0.30 35.73
C SER A 341 8.29 0.22 36.81
N ARG A 342 8.01 1.41 37.37
CA ARG A 342 8.75 2.05 38.49
C ARG A 342 8.96 1.15 39.70
N ARG A 343 8.39 -0.06 39.73
CA ARG A 343 8.39 -0.97 40.90
C ARG A 343 9.20 -2.26 40.77
N ARG A 344 9.79 -2.60 39.59
CA ARG A 344 10.59 -3.85 39.44
C ARG A 344 12.01 -3.59 38.95
N ARG A 345 12.92 -3.45 39.89
CA ARG A 345 14.39 -3.26 39.71
C ARG A 345 15.16 -4.48 39.16
N ARG A 346 14.49 -5.56 38.70
CA ARG A 346 15.15 -6.84 38.33
C ARG A 346 14.73 -7.45 36.99
N VAL A 347 14.20 -6.67 36.05
CA VAL A 347 13.98 -7.17 34.71
C VAL A 347 15.09 -6.61 33.82
N PRO A 348 15.72 -7.43 32.92
CA PRO A 348 16.67 -6.93 31.94
C PRO A 348 16.09 -5.71 31.24
N ALA A 349 16.93 -4.69 31.00
CA ALA A 349 16.48 -3.45 30.37
C ALA A 349 15.77 -3.78 29.05
N ALA A 350 14.48 -3.47 28.98
CA ALA A 350 13.73 -3.58 27.73
C ALA A 350 14.43 -2.75 26.65
N PRO A 351 14.46 -3.20 25.38
CA PRO A 351 15.08 -2.45 24.31
C PRO A 351 14.50 -1.05 24.24
N GLN A 352 15.37 -0.08 24.09
CA GLN A 352 15.00 1.33 24.01
C GLN A 352 14.28 1.57 22.68
N ALA A 353 13.03 2.04 22.77
CA ALA A 353 12.20 2.31 21.59
C ALA A 353 12.52 3.67 20.95
N LEU A 354 12.93 4.66 21.78
CA LEU A 354 13.44 5.96 21.34
C LEU A 354 14.69 6.32 22.13
N ASP A 355 15.70 6.86 21.45
CA ASP A 355 17.01 7.18 22.01
C ASP A 355 17.50 8.56 21.57
N GLY A 356 17.09 9.61 22.28
CA GLY A 356 17.55 10.98 22.04
C GLY A 356 16.90 11.61 20.81
N VAL A 357 15.58 11.40 20.59
CA VAL A 357 14.84 12.01 19.49
C VAL A 357 14.72 13.51 19.69
N ALA A 358 15.11 14.28 18.66
CA ALA A 358 14.88 15.71 18.53
C ALA A 358 14.08 15.97 17.24
N LEU A 359 12.94 16.69 17.35
CA LEU A 359 12.07 17.00 16.22
C LEU A 359 11.22 18.22 16.52
N ASP A 360 11.25 19.21 15.62
CA ASP A 360 10.34 20.35 15.62
C ASP A 360 9.35 20.22 14.47
N VAL A 361 8.06 20.34 14.77
CA VAL A 361 6.95 20.34 13.80
C VAL A 361 6.40 21.76 13.68
N PRO A 362 6.55 22.45 12.54
CA PRO A 362 5.98 23.78 12.35
C PRO A 362 4.45 23.75 12.39
N ARG A 363 3.83 24.87 12.79
CA ARG A 363 2.36 24.99 12.76
C ARG A 363 1.84 24.99 11.35
N GLY A 364 0.76 24.25 11.10
CA GLY A 364 0.14 24.12 9.78
C GLY A 364 0.96 23.35 8.77
N ALA A 365 2.10 22.76 9.18
CA ALA A 365 2.89 21.90 8.31
C ALA A 365 2.36 20.46 8.28
N HIS A 366 2.55 19.81 7.16
CA HIS A 366 2.44 18.36 7.02
C HIS A 366 3.83 17.74 7.17
N VAL A 367 4.02 16.92 8.20
CA VAL A 367 5.29 16.23 8.49
C VAL A 367 5.11 14.73 8.33
N ALA A 368 5.90 14.13 7.44
CA ALA A 368 5.94 12.67 7.26
C ALA A 368 7.09 12.05 8.08
N LEU A 369 6.76 11.05 8.88
CA LEU A 369 7.71 10.22 9.60
C LEU A 369 7.89 8.90 8.85
N VAL A 370 9.10 8.64 8.36
CA VAL A 370 9.44 7.42 7.63
C VAL A 370 10.51 6.63 8.37
N GLY A 371 10.57 5.32 8.14
CA GLY A 371 11.54 4.44 8.82
C GLY A 371 11.08 2.99 8.75
N GLN A 372 11.96 2.04 9.06
CA GLN A 372 11.60 0.62 9.10
C GLN A 372 10.57 0.32 10.21
N THR A 373 9.92 -0.83 10.07
CA THR A 373 9.10 -1.41 11.17
C THR A 373 9.99 -1.62 12.40
N GLY A 374 9.53 -1.11 13.55
CA GLY A 374 10.30 -1.17 14.80
C GLY A 374 11.29 -0.02 15.01
N SER A 375 11.40 0.98 14.11
CA SER A 375 12.28 2.14 14.31
C SER A 375 11.81 3.15 15.36
N GLY A 376 10.61 2.97 15.94
CA GLY A 376 10.06 3.84 17.00
C GLY A 376 9.01 4.86 16.54
N LYS A 377 8.56 4.84 15.28
CA LYS A 377 7.60 5.82 14.72
C LYS A 377 6.30 5.91 15.53
N SER A 378 5.59 4.80 15.68
CA SER A 378 4.32 4.74 16.43
C SER A 378 4.51 5.12 17.90
N THR A 379 5.69 4.81 18.48
CA THR A 379 6.04 5.23 19.84
C THR A 379 6.15 6.76 19.92
N LEU A 380 6.83 7.38 18.96
CA LEU A 380 6.95 8.84 18.89
C LEU A 380 5.57 9.50 18.71
N LEU A 381 4.72 8.96 17.83
CA LEU A 381 3.35 9.46 17.66
C LEU A 381 2.54 9.40 18.96
N ARG A 382 2.60 8.30 19.71
CA ARG A 382 1.91 8.14 21.01
C ARG A 382 2.38 9.16 22.04
N LEU A 383 3.66 9.48 22.07
CA LEU A 383 4.23 10.50 22.95
C LEU A 383 3.80 11.92 22.52
N ILE A 384 3.75 12.21 21.22
CA ILE A 384 3.24 13.47 20.67
C ILE A 384 1.74 13.61 20.97
N ALA A 385 0.97 12.54 20.81
CA ALA A 385 -0.45 12.50 21.17
C ALA A 385 -0.71 12.56 22.68
N ALA A 386 0.35 12.62 23.50
CA ALA A 386 0.27 12.64 24.96
C ALA A 386 -0.43 11.39 25.57
N LEU A 387 -0.45 10.27 24.84
CA LEU A 387 -0.95 9.00 25.35
C LEU A 387 0.06 8.34 26.29
N ASP A 388 1.35 8.48 26.01
CA ASP A 388 2.46 8.08 26.84
C ASP A 388 3.29 9.29 27.28
N VAL A 389 4.22 9.09 28.22
CA VAL A 389 5.13 10.13 28.73
C VAL A 389 6.57 9.65 28.52
N PRO A 390 7.48 10.47 28.01
CA PRO A 390 8.87 10.07 27.82
C PRO A 390 9.55 9.74 29.15
N ASP A 391 10.50 8.80 29.13
CA ASP A 391 11.35 8.46 30.29
C ASP A 391 12.36 9.58 30.59
N GLN A 392 12.89 10.21 29.53
CA GLN A 392 13.82 11.34 29.57
C GLN A 392 13.55 12.30 28.42
N GLY A 393 14.05 13.51 28.53
CA GLY A 393 13.78 14.58 27.58
C GLY A 393 12.42 15.21 27.76
N ARG A 394 11.96 15.98 26.77
CA ARG A 394 10.66 16.62 26.87
C ARG A 394 9.95 16.69 25.50
N ILE A 395 8.62 16.63 25.56
CA ILE A 395 7.77 16.92 24.41
C ILE A 395 6.80 18.02 24.82
N GLU A 396 6.73 19.06 24.02
CA GLU A 396 5.74 20.13 24.11
C GLU A 396 4.86 20.11 22.86
N VAL A 397 3.55 20.20 23.08
CA VAL A 397 2.55 20.29 22.03
C VAL A 397 1.71 21.55 22.28
N ASP A 398 1.65 22.44 21.31
CA ASP A 398 1.00 23.76 21.46
C ASP A 398 1.47 24.52 22.70
N GLY A 399 2.78 24.47 23.02
CA GLY A 399 3.39 25.06 24.21
C GLY A 399 3.01 24.37 25.54
N ILE A 400 2.38 23.18 25.47
CA ILE A 400 1.95 22.41 26.65
C ILE A 400 2.86 21.19 26.77
N SER A 401 3.55 21.05 27.91
CA SER A 401 4.36 19.85 28.19
C SER A 401 3.49 18.62 28.40
N THR A 402 3.79 17.54 27.65
CA THR A 402 3.09 16.25 27.78
C THR A 402 3.38 15.53 29.09
N ALA A 403 4.49 15.85 29.77
CA ALA A 403 4.87 15.29 31.08
C ALA A 403 4.05 15.85 32.25
N ASP A 404 3.52 17.08 32.11
CA ASP A 404 2.69 17.69 33.14
C ASP A 404 1.26 17.12 33.12
N ARG A 405 0.94 16.25 34.07
CA ARG A 405 -0.35 15.55 34.15
C ARG A 405 -1.57 16.51 34.22
N ARG A 406 -1.42 17.71 34.80
CA ARG A 406 -2.51 18.68 34.88
C ARG A 406 -2.69 19.44 33.59
N ARG A 407 -1.59 19.90 32.98
CA ARG A 407 -1.61 20.65 31.73
C ARG A 407 -1.92 19.76 30.55
N ARG A 408 -1.46 18.51 30.54
CA ARG A 408 -1.72 17.50 29.49
C ARG A 408 -3.23 17.32 29.18
N ARG A 409 -4.09 17.46 30.19
CA ARG A 409 -5.56 17.42 29.98
C ARG A 409 -6.06 18.49 29.02
N ARG A 410 -5.35 19.61 28.87
CA ARG A 410 -5.71 20.67 27.92
C ARG A 410 -5.44 20.30 26.46
N LEU A 411 -4.69 19.20 26.22
CA LEU A 411 -4.43 18.66 24.88
C LEU A 411 -5.62 17.81 24.39
N HIS A 412 -6.51 17.36 25.28
CA HIS A 412 -7.71 16.63 24.89
C HIS A 412 -8.55 17.49 23.93
N GLY A 413 -8.92 16.94 22.78
CA GLY A 413 -9.63 17.63 21.70
C GLY A 413 -8.76 18.56 20.84
N ARG A 414 -7.55 18.96 21.30
CA ARG A 414 -6.60 19.74 20.49
C ARG A 414 -5.70 18.86 19.62
N VAL A 415 -5.45 17.64 20.09
CA VAL A 415 -4.67 16.61 19.39
C VAL A 415 -5.60 15.47 19.05
N GLY A 416 -5.73 15.17 17.79
CA GLY A 416 -6.39 13.97 17.28
C GLY A 416 -5.34 12.88 17.01
N TYR A 417 -5.60 11.64 17.43
CA TYR A 417 -4.75 10.49 17.16
C TYR A 417 -5.52 9.42 16.41
N VAL A 418 -5.10 9.14 15.18
CA VAL A 418 -5.63 8.08 14.33
C VAL A 418 -4.70 6.88 14.42
N MET A 419 -5.18 5.79 15.00
CA MET A 419 -4.41 4.55 15.13
C MET A 419 -4.27 3.84 13.79
N GLN A 420 -3.31 2.93 13.68
CA GLN A 420 -3.08 2.09 12.49
C GLN A 420 -4.34 1.28 12.07
N ARG A 421 -5.17 0.87 13.05
CA ARG A 421 -6.47 0.19 12.84
C ARG A 421 -7.58 1.00 13.51
N PRO A 422 -7.99 2.13 12.93
CA PRO A 422 -8.94 3.03 13.58
C PRO A 422 -10.34 2.41 13.71
N GLU A 423 -10.70 1.44 12.88
CA GLU A 423 -11.95 0.68 12.97
C GLU A 423 -12.12 -0.05 14.32
N ARG A 424 -11.04 -0.34 15.04
CA ARG A 424 -11.08 -0.91 16.40
C ARG A 424 -11.51 0.09 17.48
N GLN A 425 -11.66 1.37 17.13
CA GLN A 425 -12.12 2.41 18.04
C GLN A 425 -13.66 2.53 18.05
N LEU A 426 -14.34 1.94 17.09
CA LEU A 426 -15.79 1.98 16.95
C LEU A 426 -16.45 1.11 18.01
N PHE A 427 -17.48 1.65 18.68
CA PHE A 427 -18.15 0.94 19.80
C PHE A 427 -19.62 1.31 19.97
N ALA A 428 -20.12 2.40 19.33
CA ALA A 428 -21.49 2.85 19.48
C ALA A 428 -22.49 2.05 18.60
N GLU A 429 -23.76 2.19 18.89
CA GLU A 429 -24.82 1.53 18.11
C GLU A 429 -25.02 2.17 16.73
N THR A 430 -24.85 3.51 16.64
CA THR A 430 -24.97 4.24 15.38
C THR A 430 -23.73 5.07 15.07
N VAL A 431 -23.51 5.35 13.79
CA VAL A 431 -22.44 6.21 13.28
C VAL A 431 -22.50 7.60 13.93
N ALA A 432 -23.68 8.21 14.01
CA ALA A 432 -23.83 9.52 14.64
C ALA A 432 -23.43 9.52 16.11
N GLN A 433 -23.80 8.47 16.86
CA GLN A 433 -23.43 8.33 18.29
C GLN A 433 -21.93 8.16 18.46
N ASP A 434 -21.27 7.36 17.59
CA ASP A 434 -19.84 7.14 17.65
C ASP A 434 -19.06 8.44 17.40
N VAL A 435 -19.46 9.17 16.36
CA VAL A 435 -18.84 10.47 16.00
C VAL A 435 -19.13 11.54 17.06
N ALA A 436 -20.30 11.53 17.71
CA ALA A 436 -20.69 12.46 18.77
C ALA A 436 -19.93 12.27 20.08
N TYR A 437 -19.34 11.09 20.31
CA TYR A 437 -18.74 10.72 21.58
C TYR A 437 -17.62 11.67 22.03
N GLY A 438 -16.69 11.99 21.12
CA GLY A 438 -15.60 12.91 21.40
C GLY A 438 -16.07 14.31 21.78
N PRO A 439 -16.84 15.00 20.93
CA PRO A 439 -17.41 16.32 21.21
C PRO A 439 -18.24 16.39 22.49
N THR A 440 -19.03 15.35 22.79
CA THR A 440 -19.84 15.26 24.02
C THR A 440 -18.94 15.22 25.27
N ASN A 441 -17.87 14.42 25.22
CA ASN A 441 -16.91 14.32 26.33
C ASN A 441 -16.08 15.61 26.52
N LEU A 442 -15.98 16.45 25.50
CA LEU A 442 -15.39 17.78 25.61
C LEU A 442 -16.34 18.80 26.26
N GLY A 443 -17.59 18.42 26.55
CA GLY A 443 -18.58 19.26 27.22
C GLY A 443 -19.23 20.29 26.31
N LEU A 444 -19.29 20.04 24.99
CA LEU A 444 -19.97 20.91 24.03
C LEU A 444 -21.49 20.80 24.20
N SER A 445 -22.20 21.87 23.86
CA SER A 445 -23.67 21.86 23.86
C SER A 445 -24.24 20.88 22.80
N PRO A 446 -25.44 20.32 23.02
CA PRO A 446 -26.04 19.38 22.07
C PRO A 446 -26.10 19.89 20.63
N GLY A 447 -26.44 21.17 20.42
CA GLY A 447 -26.50 21.75 19.08
C GLY A 447 -25.11 21.90 18.43
N GLU A 448 -24.06 22.18 19.22
CA GLU A 448 -22.68 22.19 18.71
C GLU A 448 -22.21 20.79 18.35
N VAL A 449 -22.55 19.80 19.17
CA VAL A 449 -22.25 18.38 18.90
C VAL A 449 -22.89 17.95 17.59
N GLU A 450 -24.19 18.19 17.41
CA GLU A 450 -24.92 17.84 16.17
C GLU A 450 -24.29 18.51 14.93
N GLY A 451 -24.00 19.82 15.04
CA GLY A 451 -23.38 20.56 13.95
C GLY A 451 -21.96 20.04 13.60
N ARG A 452 -21.18 19.59 14.59
CA ARG A 452 -19.84 19.01 14.36
C ARG A 452 -19.92 17.61 13.77
N VAL A 453 -20.85 16.78 14.23
CA VAL A 453 -21.10 15.44 13.69
C VAL A 453 -21.45 15.53 12.22
N ARG A 454 -22.44 16.38 11.86
CA ARG A 454 -22.86 16.56 10.46
C ARG A 454 -21.68 16.97 9.57
N ARG A 455 -20.92 18.02 9.97
CA ARG A 455 -19.74 18.46 9.21
C ARG A 455 -18.66 17.39 9.07
N ALA A 456 -18.43 16.60 10.13
CA ALA A 456 -17.44 15.54 10.09
C ALA A 456 -17.86 14.40 9.16
N LEU A 457 -19.12 14.01 9.19
CA LEU A 457 -19.68 12.98 8.28
C LEU A 457 -19.68 13.46 6.83
N ASP A 458 -20.05 14.72 6.57
CA ASP A 458 -19.97 15.32 5.23
C ASP A 458 -18.53 15.32 4.70
N LEU A 459 -17.56 15.70 5.53
CA LEU A 459 -16.14 15.74 5.15
C LEU A 459 -15.57 14.38 4.73
N VAL A 460 -16.00 13.32 5.43
CA VAL A 460 -15.53 11.96 5.13
C VAL A 460 -16.43 11.21 4.14
N GLY A 461 -17.52 11.82 3.65
CA GLY A 461 -18.43 11.23 2.67
C GLY A 461 -19.34 10.13 3.24
N LEU A 462 -19.72 10.24 4.52
CA LEU A 462 -20.67 9.34 5.18
C LEU A 462 -22.04 9.97 5.43
N THR A 463 -22.37 11.06 4.74
CA THR A 463 -23.68 11.71 4.79
C THR A 463 -24.80 10.71 4.54
N GLY A 464 -25.84 10.73 5.38
CA GLY A 464 -26.99 9.81 5.28
C GLY A 464 -26.74 8.39 5.82
N LYS A 465 -25.60 8.18 6.52
CA LYS A 465 -25.30 6.95 7.25
C LYS A 465 -25.43 7.12 8.78
N ASP A 466 -26.00 8.21 9.21
CA ASP A 466 -26.08 8.64 10.62
C ASP A 466 -26.67 7.55 11.54
N ASP A 467 -27.76 6.92 11.10
CA ASP A 467 -28.48 5.88 11.86
C ASP A 467 -27.97 4.46 11.61
N ALA A 468 -27.05 4.29 10.66
CA ALA A 468 -26.46 2.98 10.37
C ALA A 468 -25.56 2.51 11.52
N SER A 469 -25.50 1.19 11.74
CA SER A 469 -24.51 0.64 12.67
C SER A 469 -23.10 0.76 12.07
N PRO A 470 -22.11 1.25 12.85
CA PRO A 470 -20.71 1.29 12.38
C PRO A 470 -20.21 -0.09 11.91
N PHE A 471 -20.70 -1.16 12.52
CA PHE A 471 -20.30 -2.54 12.22
C PHE A 471 -20.90 -3.10 10.91
N GLN A 472 -21.90 -2.43 10.35
CA GLN A 472 -22.47 -2.74 9.03
C GLN A 472 -21.76 -2.01 7.89
N LEU A 473 -20.89 -1.05 8.21
CA LEU A 473 -20.10 -0.33 7.23
C LEU A 473 -18.98 -1.21 6.67
N SER A 474 -18.57 -0.95 5.42
CA SER A 474 -17.37 -1.56 4.87
C SER A 474 -16.12 -1.15 5.69
N GLY A 475 -15.05 -1.94 5.67
CA GLY A 475 -13.83 -1.62 6.41
C GLY A 475 -13.25 -0.23 6.11
N GLY A 476 -13.32 0.22 4.85
CA GLY A 476 -12.96 1.58 4.46
C GLY A 476 -13.88 2.63 5.08
N GLN A 477 -15.20 2.40 5.07
CA GLN A 477 -16.18 3.29 5.70
C GLN A 477 -16.05 3.31 7.23
N GLN A 478 -15.76 2.17 7.87
CA GLN A 478 -15.46 2.11 9.31
C GLN A 478 -14.28 2.99 9.68
N ARG A 479 -13.21 2.95 8.87
CA ARG A 479 -12.02 3.79 9.04
C ARG A 479 -12.36 5.28 8.90
N LEU A 480 -13.16 5.64 7.91
CA LEU A 480 -13.65 7.01 7.72
C LEU A 480 -14.57 7.46 8.87
N CYS A 481 -15.41 6.58 9.42
CA CYS A 481 -16.24 6.84 10.59
C CYS A 481 -15.37 7.15 11.82
N ALA A 482 -14.36 6.31 12.10
CA ALA A 482 -13.43 6.56 13.20
C ALA A 482 -12.65 7.88 13.04
N LEU A 483 -12.25 8.21 11.80
CA LEU A 483 -11.63 9.49 11.49
C LEU A 483 -12.61 10.66 11.74
N ALA A 484 -13.88 10.53 11.33
CA ALA A 484 -14.91 11.54 11.57
C ALA A 484 -15.08 11.84 13.06
N GLY A 485 -15.08 10.81 13.93
CA GLY A 485 -15.13 10.97 15.39
C GLY A 485 -13.99 11.82 15.94
N ILE A 486 -12.78 11.67 15.37
CA ILE A 486 -11.63 12.49 15.76
C ILE A 486 -11.77 13.91 15.20
N LEU A 487 -12.17 14.07 13.93
CA LEU A 487 -12.33 15.37 13.28
C LEU A 487 -13.45 16.20 13.90
N ALA A 488 -14.51 15.57 14.40
CA ALA A 488 -15.60 16.24 15.09
C ALA A 488 -15.14 17.00 16.36
N MET A 489 -14.04 16.58 16.99
CA MET A 489 -13.42 17.31 18.10
C MET A 489 -12.77 18.62 17.66
N GLY A 490 -12.42 18.79 16.39
CA GLY A 490 -11.76 19.97 15.83
C GLY A 490 -10.30 20.11 16.25
N PRO A 491 -9.46 19.09 16.08
CA PRO A 491 -8.06 19.13 16.51
C PRO A 491 -7.22 20.12 15.70
N GLY A 492 -6.33 20.84 16.36
CA GLY A 492 -5.33 21.70 15.70
C GLY A 492 -4.08 20.91 15.26
N LEU A 493 -3.87 19.73 15.84
CA LEU A 493 -2.84 18.75 15.46
C LEU A 493 -3.49 17.40 15.23
N LEU A 494 -3.26 16.82 14.06
CA LEU A 494 -3.69 15.47 13.72
C LEU A 494 -2.46 14.56 13.56
N VAL A 495 -2.42 13.51 14.35
CA VAL A 495 -1.36 12.51 14.39
C VAL A 495 -1.90 11.22 13.80
N LEU A 496 -1.27 10.70 12.75
CA LEU A 496 -1.79 9.62 11.92
C LEU A 496 -0.76 8.48 11.84
N ASP A 497 -1.15 7.30 12.28
CA ASP A 497 -0.30 6.10 12.22
C ASP A 497 -0.72 5.21 11.05
N GLU A 498 0.00 5.29 9.93
CA GLU A 498 -0.25 4.57 8.68
C GLU A 498 -1.71 4.69 8.18
N PRO A 499 -2.24 5.90 7.99
CA PRO A 499 -3.67 6.09 7.72
C PRO A 499 -4.13 5.50 6.39
N THR A 500 -3.23 5.33 5.41
CA THR A 500 -3.53 4.80 4.07
C THR A 500 -3.35 3.28 3.96
N ALA A 501 -2.79 2.60 4.99
CA ALA A 501 -2.53 1.16 4.97
C ALA A 501 -3.84 0.36 4.85
N GLY A 502 -3.89 -0.62 3.94
CA GLY A 502 -5.06 -1.48 3.73
C GLY A 502 -6.28 -0.80 3.08
N LEU A 503 -6.13 0.44 2.63
CA LEU A 503 -7.12 1.08 1.77
C LEU A 503 -6.89 0.71 0.31
N ASP A 504 -8.00 0.52 -0.41
CA ASP A 504 -7.97 0.46 -1.87
C ASP A 504 -7.55 1.83 -2.47
N PRO A 505 -7.20 1.89 -3.76
CA PRO A 505 -6.75 3.13 -4.38
C PRO A 505 -7.72 4.30 -4.23
N GLN A 506 -9.02 4.05 -4.37
CA GLN A 506 -10.06 5.07 -4.22
C GLN A 506 -10.14 5.60 -2.79
N GLY A 507 -10.09 4.71 -1.81
CA GLY A 507 -10.06 5.06 -0.39
C GLY A 507 -8.82 5.88 -0.03
N ARG A 508 -7.64 5.50 -0.58
CA ARG A 508 -6.40 6.28 -0.42
C ARG A 508 -6.52 7.67 -1.01
N HIS A 509 -7.05 7.79 -2.22
CA HIS A 509 -7.25 9.09 -2.87
C HIS A 509 -8.19 9.99 -2.07
N ASN A 510 -9.32 9.46 -1.61
CA ASN A 510 -10.29 10.19 -0.79
C ASN A 510 -9.68 10.66 0.53
N LEU A 511 -8.96 9.77 1.23
CA LEU A 511 -8.31 10.14 2.48
C LEU A 511 -7.26 11.24 2.28
N ARG A 512 -6.41 11.12 1.26
CA ARG A 512 -5.42 12.15 0.90
C ARG A 512 -6.07 13.50 0.67
N ARG A 513 -7.16 13.54 -0.11
CA ARG A 513 -7.92 14.78 -0.37
C ARG A 513 -8.46 15.41 0.92
N ILE A 514 -8.94 14.59 1.87
CA ILE A 514 -9.40 15.05 3.18
C ILE A 514 -8.22 15.67 3.97
N LEU A 515 -7.08 14.97 4.04
CA LEU A 515 -5.90 15.44 4.76
C LEU A 515 -5.31 16.72 4.15
N ASP A 516 -5.22 16.80 2.81
CA ASP A 516 -4.78 17.99 2.09
C ASP A 516 -5.71 19.20 2.40
N GLY A 517 -7.03 18.97 2.41
CA GLY A 517 -8.03 20.00 2.76
C GLY A 517 -7.89 20.49 4.21
N LEU A 518 -7.68 19.58 5.17
CA LEU A 518 -7.45 19.92 6.58
C LEU A 518 -6.15 20.72 6.76
N ASN A 519 -5.07 20.29 6.09
CA ASN A 519 -3.80 20.99 6.16
C ASN A 519 -3.89 22.38 5.53
N ALA A 520 -4.55 22.52 4.37
CA ALA A 520 -4.82 23.81 3.75
C ALA A 520 -5.66 24.74 4.64
N ALA A 521 -6.55 24.18 5.48
CA ALA A 521 -7.32 24.93 6.48
C ALA A 521 -6.51 25.29 7.74
N GLY A 522 -5.24 24.86 7.84
CA GLY A 522 -4.31 25.21 8.93
C GLY A 522 -4.11 24.13 9.99
N THR A 523 -4.72 22.95 9.85
CA THR A 523 -4.44 21.81 10.74
C THR A 523 -3.01 21.31 10.50
N THR A 524 -2.25 21.13 11.58
CA THR A 524 -0.92 20.52 11.53
C THR A 524 -1.07 19.00 11.41
N LEU A 525 -0.35 18.36 10.50
CA LEU A 525 -0.37 16.92 10.30
C LEU A 525 0.99 16.31 10.65
N VAL A 526 0.97 15.21 11.40
CA VAL A 526 2.13 14.34 11.62
C VAL A 526 1.73 12.94 11.23
N GLU A 527 2.25 12.45 10.11
CA GLU A 527 1.86 11.17 9.50
C GLU A 527 3.02 10.19 9.49
N VAL A 528 2.81 8.98 9.98
CA VAL A 528 3.68 7.83 9.72
C VAL A 528 3.24 7.17 8.43
N THR A 529 4.16 7.00 7.49
CA THR A 529 3.87 6.30 6.24
C THR A 529 5.03 5.41 5.80
N HIS A 530 4.70 4.33 5.09
CA HIS A 530 5.64 3.48 4.36
C HIS A 530 5.63 3.76 2.85
N ALA A 531 4.68 4.56 2.37
CA ALA A 531 4.62 4.99 0.98
C ALA A 531 5.48 6.25 0.78
N MET A 532 6.55 6.14 0.01
CA MET A 532 7.45 7.28 -0.25
C MET A 532 6.77 8.36 -1.08
N GLU A 533 5.76 8.00 -1.85
CA GLU A 533 4.89 8.92 -2.60
C GLU A 533 4.07 9.81 -1.63
N ASP A 534 3.58 9.26 -0.50
CA ASP A 534 2.90 10.04 0.53
C ASP A 534 3.90 10.97 1.23
N ALA A 535 5.09 10.45 1.61
CA ALA A 535 6.14 11.25 2.22
C ALA A 535 6.63 12.39 1.30
N ALA A 536 6.62 12.19 -0.03
CA ALA A 536 7.01 13.20 -1.00
C ALA A 536 6.02 14.39 -1.10
N ARG A 537 4.80 14.24 -0.58
CA ARG A 537 3.76 15.29 -0.54
C ARG A 537 3.86 16.16 0.71
N ALA A 538 4.58 15.73 1.73
CA ALA A 538 4.75 16.46 2.98
C ALA A 538 5.62 17.72 2.80
N ASP A 539 5.46 18.70 3.70
CA ASP A 539 6.35 19.87 3.76
C ASP A 539 7.72 19.49 4.34
N LEU A 540 7.74 18.52 5.25
CA LEU A 540 8.93 18.03 5.94
C LEU A 540 8.90 16.51 6.07
N VAL A 541 10.02 15.87 5.83
CA VAL A 541 10.21 14.44 6.06
C VAL A 541 11.24 14.24 7.17
N ALA A 542 10.91 13.40 8.16
CA ALA A 542 11.83 12.97 9.20
C ALA A 542 12.02 11.45 9.13
N VAL A 543 13.27 11.01 9.04
CA VAL A 543 13.66 9.60 8.93
C VAL A 543 14.07 9.09 10.30
N LEU A 544 13.36 8.06 10.79
CA LEU A 544 13.68 7.37 12.03
C LEU A 544 14.40 6.05 11.75
N ASP A 545 15.53 5.86 12.41
CA ASP A 545 16.26 4.60 12.42
C ASP A 545 16.83 4.33 13.82
N GLY A 546 16.66 3.07 14.30
CA GLY A 546 17.15 2.65 15.63
C GLY A 546 16.69 3.54 16.79
N GLY A 547 15.48 4.10 16.73
CA GLY A 547 14.94 4.99 17.78
C GLY A 547 15.46 6.43 17.73
N ARG A 548 16.14 6.84 16.66
CA ARG A 548 16.70 8.18 16.47
C ARG A 548 16.20 8.82 15.18
N VAL A 549 16.04 10.14 15.18
CA VAL A 549 15.86 10.90 13.94
C VAL A 549 17.22 11.10 13.31
N VAL A 550 17.46 10.46 12.15
CA VAL A 550 18.79 10.44 11.49
C VAL A 550 18.88 11.41 10.32
N LEU A 551 17.73 11.85 9.80
CA LEU A 551 17.65 12.79 8.69
C LEU A 551 16.33 13.56 8.80
N THR A 552 16.36 14.88 8.57
CA THR A 552 15.18 15.75 8.51
C THR A 552 15.41 16.80 7.45
N GLY A 553 14.38 17.08 6.64
CA GLY A 553 14.45 18.10 5.60
C GLY A 553 13.20 18.09 4.74
N THR A 554 13.16 18.94 3.72
CA THR A 554 12.14 18.87 2.67
C THR A 554 12.23 17.53 1.93
N PRO A 555 11.16 17.06 1.29
CA PRO A 555 11.21 15.84 0.47
C PRO A 555 12.35 15.84 -0.55
N ALA A 556 12.60 16.98 -1.21
CA ALA A 556 13.70 17.11 -2.17
C ALA A 556 15.09 16.93 -1.53
N GLU A 557 15.29 17.43 -0.30
CA GLU A 557 16.54 17.26 0.43
C GLU A 557 16.73 15.82 0.90
N VAL A 558 15.68 15.23 1.49
CA VAL A 558 15.72 13.87 2.04
C VAL A 558 15.91 12.83 0.95
N PHE A 559 15.18 12.90 -0.15
CA PHE A 559 15.25 11.96 -1.25
C PHE A 559 16.33 12.29 -2.29
N SER A 560 17.16 13.32 -2.03
CA SER A 560 18.26 13.70 -2.94
C SER A 560 19.22 12.54 -3.21
N ALA A 561 19.97 12.62 -4.32
CA ALA A 561 20.98 11.63 -4.70
C ALA A 561 22.01 11.36 -3.57
N LYS A 562 22.37 12.41 -2.80
CA LYS A 562 23.31 12.33 -1.68
C LYS A 562 22.83 11.35 -0.58
N ASN A 563 21.54 11.21 -0.39
CA ASN A 563 20.96 10.39 0.68
C ASN A 563 20.43 9.03 0.19
N ALA A 564 20.44 8.77 -1.13
CA ALA A 564 19.82 7.58 -1.71
C ALA A 564 20.41 6.28 -1.19
N GLU A 565 21.72 6.17 -1.15
CA GLU A 565 22.42 4.98 -0.62
C GLU A 565 22.10 4.77 0.86
N ARG A 566 22.16 5.84 1.66
CA ARG A 566 21.83 5.81 3.09
C ARG A 566 20.38 5.37 3.34
N LEU A 567 19.40 5.88 2.54
CA LEU A 567 18.02 5.45 2.63
C LEU A 567 17.86 3.97 2.24
N HIS A 568 18.58 3.53 1.21
CA HIS A 568 18.58 2.13 0.79
C HIS A 568 19.12 1.20 1.89
N ASP A 569 20.23 1.56 2.54
CA ASP A 569 20.82 0.80 3.65
C ASP A 569 19.85 0.69 4.83
N MET A 570 19.14 1.77 5.12
CA MET A 570 18.06 1.79 6.11
C MET A 570 16.79 1.06 5.62
N GLY A 571 16.80 0.46 4.40
CA GLY A 571 15.67 -0.29 3.82
C GLY A 571 14.48 0.55 3.42
N LEU A 572 14.70 1.82 3.23
CA LEU A 572 13.71 2.73 2.68
C LEU A 572 13.86 2.82 1.16
N GLY A 573 12.73 3.01 0.49
CA GLY A 573 12.72 3.36 -0.92
C GLY A 573 12.91 4.86 -1.12
N ILE A 574 12.88 5.26 -2.39
CA ILE A 574 12.66 6.63 -2.82
C ILE A 574 11.37 6.67 -3.64
N PRO A 575 10.75 7.85 -3.82
CA PRO A 575 9.57 7.98 -4.68
C PRO A 575 9.80 7.39 -6.08
N ARG A 576 8.83 6.65 -6.60
CA ARG A 576 8.95 5.91 -7.87
C ARG A 576 9.30 6.80 -9.06
N PRO A 577 8.73 8.02 -9.22
CA PRO A 577 9.15 8.93 -10.28
C PRO A 577 10.64 9.26 -10.23
N LEU A 578 11.17 9.47 -9.03
CA LEU A 578 12.59 9.74 -8.82
C LEU A 578 13.47 8.51 -9.12
N ALA A 579 13.03 7.31 -8.72
CA ALA A 579 13.73 6.08 -9.03
C ALA A 579 13.82 5.84 -10.54
N PHE A 580 12.73 6.09 -11.26
CA PHE A 580 12.68 5.96 -12.71
C PHE A 580 13.54 7.02 -13.42
N ALA A 581 13.54 8.28 -12.94
CA ALA A 581 14.41 9.33 -13.47
C ALA A 581 15.88 8.93 -13.38
N ARG A 582 16.32 8.38 -12.24
CA ARG A 582 17.70 7.91 -12.07
C ARG A 582 18.03 6.72 -12.96
N ALA A 583 17.10 5.78 -13.12
CA ALA A 583 17.27 4.67 -14.03
C ALA A 583 17.44 5.14 -15.50
N LEU A 584 16.74 6.20 -15.90
CA LEU A 584 16.92 6.85 -17.19
C LEU A 584 18.29 7.55 -17.31
N GLU A 585 18.72 8.25 -16.27
CA GLU A 585 20.05 8.88 -16.22
C GLU A 585 21.17 7.82 -16.32
N ASP A 586 21.04 6.71 -15.59
CA ASP A 586 21.97 5.57 -15.65
C ASP A 586 21.98 4.90 -17.03
N ALA A 587 20.85 4.91 -17.74
CA ALA A 587 20.73 4.43 -19.12
C ALA A 587 21.29 5.41 -20.18
N GLY A 588 21.88 6.54 -19.75
CA GLY A 588 22.55 7.52 -20.61
C GLY A 588 21.69 8.71 -21.04
N CYS A 589 20.51 8.88 -20.46
CA CYS A 589 19.72 10.11 -20.64
C CYS A 589 20.38 11.28 -19.89
N ALA A 590 20.09 12.52 -20.31
CA ALA A 590 20.55 13.68 -19.58
C ALA A 590 19.84 13.80 -18.22
N ARG A 591 20.39 14.64 -17.36
CA ARG A 591 19.94 14.80 -15.99
C ARG A 591 18.52 15.34 -15.94
N LEU A 592 17.58 14.56 -15.39
CA LEU A 592 16.16 14.91 -15.27
C LEU A 592 15.84 15.68 -13.97
N GLY A 593 16.84 15.85 -13.12
CA GLY A 593 16.66 16.45 -11.79
C GLY A 593 16.06 15.46 -10.78
N ASP A 594 15.43 15.99 -9.74
CA ASP A 594 14.84 15.16 -8.67
C ASP A 594 13.29 15.23 -8.70
N PRO A 595 12.61 14.65 -9.72
CA PRO A 595 11.16 14.69 -9.82
C PRO A 595 10.53 13.78 -8.77
N LEU A 596 9.70 14.34 -7.89
CA LEU A 596 9.03 13.61 -6.82
C LEU A 596 7.62 13.13 -7.21
N THR A 597 7.07 13.62 -8.33
CA THR A 597 5.75 13.25 -8.84
C THR A 597 5.83 12.78 -10.29
N SER A 598 4.85 11.98 -10.74
CA SER A 598 4.80 11.52 -12.13
C SER A 598 4.59 12.67 -13.12
N GLU A 599 3.91 13.75 -12.71
CA GLU A 599 3.77 14.98 -13.49
C GLU A 599 5.11 15.67 -13.72
N ALA A 600 5.85 15.89 -12.61
CA ALA A 600 7.17 16.52 -12.68
C ALA A 600 8.16 15.70 -13.51
N LEU A 601 8.08 14.38 -13.41
CA LEU A 601 8.88 13.47 -14.22
C LEU A 601 8.53 13.56 -15.71
N ALA A 602 7.24 13.51 -16.05
CA ALA A 602 6.80 13.65 -17.44
C ALA A 602 7.23 14.98 -18.03
N ASP A 603 7.10 16.08 -17.28
CA ASP A 603 7.55 17.42 -17.69
C ASP A 603 9.08 17.49 -17.89
N ALA A 604 9.85 16.80 -17.03
CA ALA A 604 11.30 16.72 -17.15
C ALA A 604 11.73 15.94 -18.41
N ILE A 605 11.11 14.78 -18.67
CA ILE A 605 11.39 13.95 -19.84
C ILE A 605 11.06 14.72 -21.13
N VAL A 606 9.88 15.35 -21.21
CA VAL A 606 9.45 16.10 -22.41
C VAL A 606 10.38 17.28 -22.68
N ARG A 607 10.83 18.01 -21.67
CA ARG A 607 11.81 19.10 -21.83
C ARG A 607 13.12 18.61 -22.39
N GLU A 608 13.60 17.47 -21.92
CA GLU A 608 14.88 16.89 -22.37
C GLU A 608 14.80 16.35 -23.81
N VAL A 609 13.73 15.62 -24.12
CA VAL A 609 13.50 15.05 -25.46
C VAL A 609 13.11 16.15 -26.46
N GLY A 610 12.27 17.12 -26.06
CA GLY A 610 11.81 18.23 -26.88
C GLY A 610 12.92 19.21 -27.29
N THR A 611 13.94 19.41 -26.45
CA THR A 611 15.11 20.23 -26.78
C THR A 611 16.00 19.59 -27.85
N LYS A 612 15.94 18.27 -28.00
CA LYS A 612 16.68 17.51 -29.04
C LYS A 612 15.92 17.40 -30.38
N ALA A 613 14.58 17.51 -30.35
CA ALA A 613 13.74 17.48 -31.56
C ALA A 613 13.61 18.84 -32.26
N GLY A 614 14.20 19.90 -31.74
CA GLY A 614 14.10 21.28 -32.23
C GLY A 614 14.98 21.64 -33.44
N ALA A 615 15.43 20.68 -34.27
CA ALA A 615 15.91 20.96 -35.61
C ALA A 615 14.71 20.83 -36.57
N PRO A 616 14.29 21.91 -37.30
CA PRO A 616 13.16 21.80 -38.21
C PRO A 616 13.52 20.80 -39.33
N LEU A 617 12.73 19.76 -39.46
CA LEU A 617 12.65 18.96 -40.67
C LEU A 617 12.30 19.94 -41.79
N GLY A 618 13.30 20.23 -42.65
CA GLY A 618 13.13 21.09 -43.79
C GLY A 618 11.96 20.62 -44.65
N ILE A 619 10.94 21.43 -44.71
CA ILE A 619 9.91 21.34 -45.75
C ILE A 619 10.63 21.61 -47.04
N ALA A 620 10.89 20.58 -47.82
CA ALA A 620 11.30 20.73 -49.22
C ALA A 620 10.11 21.36 -49.95
N SER A 621 10.20 22.68 -50.12
CA SER A 621 9.37 23.45 -51.05
C SER A 621 9.55 22.88 -52.44
N ALA A 622 8.57 22.18 -52.96
CA ALA A 622 8.42 21.97 -54.39
C ALA A 622 7.92 23.28 -54.99
N ALA A 623 8.85 24.15 -55.38
CA ALA A 623 8.57 25.30 -56.21
C ALA A 623 8.80 24.94 -57.68
N ASP A 624 7.71 25.00 -58.39
CA ASP A 624 7.55 25.41 -59.79
C ASP A 624 8.80 25.53 -60.67
N GLY A 625 8.78 24.83 -61.74
CA GLY A 625 9.62 25.02 -62.92
C GLY A 625 8.82 24.72 -64.17
N ARG A 626 7.97 25.69 -64.56
CA ARG A 626 7.55 25.78 -65.98
C ARG A 626 8.65 26.53 -66.74
N ASN A 627 8.99 25.99 -67.84
CA ASN A 627 9.25 26.56 -69.18
C ASN A 627 10.40 25.79 -69.84
N GLU A 628 10.20 25.25 -70.84
CA GLU A 628 10.08 25.27 -72.30
C GLU A 628 10.09 23.84 -72.88
#